data_1505599f77daf8ff5c4d6ec743b4852e
#
_entry.id   1505599f77daf8ff5c4d6ec743b4852e
#
_cell.length_a   1.000
_cell.length_b   1.000
_cell.length_c   1.000
_cell.angle_alpha   90.00
_cell.angle_beta   90.00
_cell.angle_gamma   90.00
#
_symmetry.space_group_name_H-M   'P 1'
#
loop_
_entity.id
_entity.type
_entity.pdbx_description
1 polymer ?
#
loop_
_entity_poly.entity_id
_entity_poly.type
_entity_poly.pdbx_seq_one_letter_code
_entity_poly.pdbx_strand_id
1 'polypeptide(L)'
;ETFRELTEYYCGGSASGEENRTAGGGEERLHAIRGIAYRRSGPGREDEICRTPERELTDLSALPFLYDDPGPFENKIIYYESSRGCPFRCSYCLSSIDKKVRLRDIDTVKKELQFFLDHKINQVKFTDRTFNCDHEHAKEIWRYLAEHDNGVTNFHFEIAADILTEEELNILAGLRPGLVQLEIGVQTVNEETLREIRRPSDIDKIRRVVGRIGEAHNIHVHLDLIAGQPFEGYESLGKSFDVVYSMKPEQLQLGFLKVLKGSPMHERAQGYGIKYTSRPPYEVLCTSWLSFEEICRLKRIEEVVELYYNSNQFTHTLPVLEKS
;
A
#
# COMPACT_ATOMS: atom_id res chain seq x y z
N GLU A 1 -19.83 0.28 8.91
CA GLU A 1 -21.08 -0.36 9.43
C GLU A 1 -20.80 -1.18 10.68
N THR A 2 -19.93 -2.20 10.67
CA THR A 2 -19.62 -3.03 11.86
C THR A 2 -19.22 -2.21 13.07
N PHE A 3 -18.35 -1.20 12.90
CA PHE A 3 -17.96 -0.32 14.00
C PHE A 3 -19.14 0.52 14.52
N ARG A 4 -20.00 1.04 13.64
CA ARG A 4 -21.21 1.76 14.03
C ARG A 4 -22.14 0.88 14.86
N GLU A 5 -22.43 -0.33 14.38
CA GLU A 5 -23.29 -1.28 15.10
C GLU A 5 -22.72 -1.69 16.46
N LEU A 6 -21.38 -1.85 16.57
CA LEU A 6 -20.71 -2.07 17.83
C LEU A 6 -20.84 -0.86 18.77
N THR A 7 -20.68 0.35 18.24
CA THR A 7 -20.85 1.58 19.01
C THR A 7 -22.31 1.72 19.51
N GLU A 8 -23.28 1.46 18.65
CA GLU A 8 -24.70 1.44 19.02
C GLU A 8 -24.98 0.36 20.08
N TYR A 9 -24.37 -0.82 19.97
CA TYR A 9 -24.49 -1.88 20.94
C TYR A 9 -23.96 -1.47 22.32
N TYR A 10 -22.75 -0.86 22.38
CA TYR A 10 -22.10 -0.50 23.65
C TYR A 10 -22.56 0.85 24.22
N CYS A 11 -22.89 1.83 23.37
CA CYS A 11 -23.24 3.20 23.77
C CYS A 11 -24.75 3.46 23.79
N GLY A 12 -25.53 2.73 23.01
CA GLY A 12 -26.97 2.90 22.88
C GLY A 12 -27.80 2.51 24.15
N GLY A 13 -27.13 1.95 25.16
CA GLY A 13 -27.78 1.60 26.46
C GLY A 13 -27.82 2.71 27.49
N SER A 14 -27.32 3.93 27.20
CA SER A 14 -27.19 4.99 28.20
C SER A 14 -28.39 5.96 28.33
N ALA A 15 -29.42 5.81 27.49
CA ALA A 15 -30.59 6.72 27.52
C ALA A 15 -31.83 6.17 28.30
N SER A 16 -31.82 4.91 28.74
CA SER A 16 -32.88 4.34 29.57
C SER A 16 -32.33 3.24 30.47
N GLY A 17 -32.19 3.56 31.73
CA GLY A 17 -31.73 2.78 32.89
C GLY A 17 -31.68 1.25 32.79
N GLU A 18 -30.65 0.73 33.40
CA GLU A 18 -30.45 -0.57 34.12
C GLU A 18 -31.17 -1.87 33.67
N GLU A 19 -32.21 -1.84 32.83
CA GLU A 19 -33.07 -3.02 32.59
C GLU A 19 -32.63 -3.95 31.45
N ASN A 20 -31.58 -3.67 30.66
CA ASN A 20 -31.21 -4.48 29.50
C ASN A 20 -29.94 -5.35 29.66
N ARG A 21 -29.51 -5.63 30.88
CA ARG A 21 -28.46 -6.58 31.21
C ARG A 21 -28.95 -7.99 31.59
N THR A 22 -30.07 -8.42 31.05
CA THR A 22 -30.44 -9.83 31.15
C THR A 22 -29.51 -10.67 30.32
N ALA A 23 -28.90 -11.68 30.93
CA ALA A 23 -27.78 -12.46 30.39
C ALA A 23 -27.99 -13.18 29.03
N GLY A 24 -29.19 -13.12 28.45
CA GLY A 24 -29.50 -13.71 27.14
C GLY A 24 -29.61 -12.69 26.01
N GLY A 25 -30.23 -11.52 26.25
CA GLY A 25 -30.48 -10.55 25.18
C GLY A 25 -29.26 -9.78 24.66
N GLY A 26 -28.20 -9.68 25.44
CA GLY A 26 -26.94 -9.05 25.04
C GLY A 26 -26.13 -9.89 24.03
N GLU A 27 -26.05 -11.20 24.24
CA GLU A 27 -25.35 -12.11 23.34
C GLU A 27 -26.05 -12.23 21.98
N GLU A 28 -27.39 -12.31 21.94
CA GLU A 28 -28.15 -12.37 20.70
C GLU A 28 -27.94 -11.11 19.84
N ARG A 29 -27.94 -9.94 20.46
CA ARG A 29 -27.66 -8.66 19.78
C ARG A 29 -26.23 -8.60 19.25
N LEU A 30 -25.25 -9.07 20.03
CA LEU A 30 -23.85 -9.10 19.58
C LEU A 30 -23.67 -10.11 18.44
N HIS A 31 -24.36 -11.27 18.51
CA HIS A 31 -24.33 -12.29 17.46
C HIS A 31 -24.98 -11.83 16.14
N ALA A 32 -25.90 -10.86 16.20
CA ALA A 32 -26.53 -10.25 15.03
C ALA A 32 -25.59 -9.30 14.25
N ILE A 33 -24.54 -8.78 14.90
CA ILE A 33 -23.55 -7.92 14.24
C ILE A 33 -22.63 -8.77 13.37
N ARG A 34 -22.64 -8.54 12.06
CA ARG A 34 -21.83 -9.29 11.10
C ARG A 34 -20.36 -8.84 11.10
N GLY A 35 -19.46 -9.79 10.84
CA GLY A 35 -18.02 -9.52 10.65
C GLY A 35 -17.26 -9.26 11.95
N ILE A 36 -17.68 -9.85 13.08
CA ILE A 36 -16.96 -9.77 14.35
C ILE A 36 -16.57 -11.15 14.88
N ALA A 37 -15.55 -11.16 15.73
CA ALA A 37 -15.25 -12.26 16.62
C ALA A 37 -15.28 -11.73 18.06
N TYR A 38 -15.96 -12.43 18.95
CA TYR A 38 -16.07 -12.04 20.33
C TYR A 38 -15.89 -13.25 21.25
N ARG A 39 -15.47 -13.00 22.48
CA ARG A 39 -15.34 -14.02 23.50
C ARG A 39 -16.65 -14.18 24.25
N ARG A 40 -17.15 -15.40 24.28
CA ARG A 40 -18.26 -15.80 25.14
C ARG A 40 -17.68 -16.37 26.42
N SER A 41 -17.94 -15.72 27.55
CA SER A 41 -17.54 -16.16 28.86
C SER A 41 -18.77 -16.24 29.76
N GLY A 42 -18.86 -17.24 30.61
CA GLY A 42 -19.97 -17.37 31.55
C GLY A 42 -19.64 -18.30 32.72
N PRO A 43 -20.37 -18.21 33.84
CA PRO A 43 -20.15 -19.08 34.99
C PRO A 43 -20.24 -20.55 34.61
N GLY A 44 -19.15 -21.33 34.80
CA GLY A 44 -19.10 -22.75 34.53
C GLY A 44 -18.91 -23.16 33.06
N ARG A 45 -18.53 -22.22 32.17
CA ARG A 45 -18.18 -22.49 30.77
C ARG A 45 -16.73 -22.11 30.50
N GLU A 46 -16.06 -22.90 29.65
CA GLU A 46 -14.78 -22.47 29.07
C GLU A 46 -15.00 -21.28 28.14
N ASP A 47 -14.02 -20.39 28.08
CA ASP A 47 -14.02 -19.25 27.15
C ASP A 47 -14.07 -19.74 25.69
N GLU A 48 -15.11 -19.36 24.98
CA GLU A 48 -15.32 -19.71 23.57
C GLU A 48 -15.17 -18.46 22.68
N ILE A 49 -14.47 -18.61 21.56
CA ILE A 49 -14.43 -17.56 20.53
C ILE A 49 -15.56 -17.78 19.51
N CYS A 50 -16.58 -16.96 19.61
CA CYS A 50 -17.68 -16.93 18.67
C CYS A 50 -17.32 -16.04 17.47
N ARG A 51 -17.65 -16.49 16.25
CA ARG A 51 -17.52 -15.72 15.02
C ARG A 51 -18.88 -15.54 14.38
N THR A 52 -19.19 -14.33 13.99
CA THR A 52 -20.42 -14.04 13.26
C THR A 52 -20.20 -14.18 11.76
N PRO A 53 -21.26 -14.34 10.93
CA PRO A 53 -21.13 -14.38 9.49
C PRO A 53 -20.37 -13.16 8.94
N GLU A 54 -19.63 -13.36 7.89
CA GLU A 54 -18.93 -12.28 7.20
C GLU A 54 -19.92 -11.23 6.69
N ARG A 55 -19.48 -9.98 6.69
CA ARG A 55 -20.26 -8.86 6.14
C ARG A 55 -20.09 -8.84 4.62
N GLU A 56 -21.14 -8.40 3.94
CA GLU A 56 -21.05 -8.08 2.52
C GLU A 56 -20.05 -6.96 2.27
N LEU A 57 -19.42 -6.98 1.08
CA LEU A 57 -18.44 -5.97 0.71
C LEU A 57 -19.13 -4.60 0.61
N THR A 58 -18.52 -3.61 1.25
CA THR A 58 -19.02 -2.23 1.27
C THR A 58 -18.98 -1.62 -0.14
N ASP A 59 -20.05 -0.97 -0.56
CA ASP A 59 -20.04 -0.04 -1.68
C ASP A 59 -19.24 1.21 -1.29
N LEU A 60 -18.16 1.49 -2.01
CA LEU A 60 -17.27 2.61 -1.71
C LEU A 60 -17.95 3.96 -1.99
N SER A 61 -18.88 4.01 -2.93
CA SER A 61 -19.60 5.23 -3.28
C SER A 61 -20.57 5.67 -2.19
N ALA A 62 -20.97 4.73 -1.30
CA ALA A 62 -21.80 5.03 -0.13
C ALA A 62 -21.00 5.55 1.07
N LEU A 63 -19.66 5.57 1.02
CA LEU A 63 -18.85 6.09 2.11
C LEU A 63 -18.90 7.63 2.12
N PRO A 64 -19.05 8.25 3.31
CA PRO A 64 -19.02 9.70 3.40
C PRO A 64 -17.64 10.25 3.08
N PHE A 65 -17.60 11.48 2.56
CA PHE A 65 -16.36 12.24 2.45
C PHE A 65 -15.94 12.71 3.84
N LEU A 66 -14.67 12.46 4.20
CA LEU A 66 -14.17 12.69 5.56
C LEU A 66 -13.47 14.05 5.74
N TYR A 67 -13.26 14.80 4.68
CA TYR A 67 -12.42 16.01 4.63
C TYR A 67 -13.23 17.29 4.34
N ASP A 68 -14.49 17.33 4.73
CA ASP A 68 -15.38 18.48 4.54
C ASP A 68 -14.93 19.74 5.28
N ASP A 69 -14.10 19.61 6.31
CA ASP A 69 -13.37 20.69 6.98
C ASP A 69 -11.85 20.48 6.81
N PRO A 70 -11.14 21.31 6.02
CA PRO A 70 -9.71 21.16 5.81
C PRO A 70 -8.85 21.60 7.01
N GLY A 71 -9.37 22.40 7.93
CA GLY A 71 -8.61 22.98 9.04
C GLY A 71 -7.81 21.96 9.87
N PRO A 72 -8.39 20.83 10.30
CA PRO A 72 -7.68 19.80 11.06
C PRO A 72 -6.53 19.12 10.28
N PHE A 73 -6.50 19.28 8.96
CA PHE A 73 -5.56 18.62 8.05
C PHE A 73 -4.52 19.56 7.45
N GLU A 74 -4.49 20.82 7.86
CA GLU A 74 -3.50 21.79 7.42
C GLU A 74 -2.07 21.26 7.67
N ASN A 75 -1.22 21.33 6.65
CA ASN A 75 0.16 20.80 6.63
C ASN A 75 0.29 19.28 6.89
N LYS A 76 -0.76 18.51 6.65
CA LYS A 76 -0.75 17.05 6.73
C LYS A 76 -0.92 16.42 5.36
N ILE A 77 -0.38 15.22 5.21
CA ILE A 77 -0.68 14.36 4.06
C ILE A 77 -2.12 13.85 4.22
N ILE A 78 -2.95 14.05 3.20
CA ILE A 78 -4.28 13.49 3.12
C ILE A 78 -4.20 12.08 2.51
N TYR A 79 -4.86 11.13 3.12
CA TYR A 79 -5.00 9.77 2.57
C TYR A 79 -6.37 9.62 1.94
N TYR A 80 -6.41 9.30 0.65
CA TYR A 80 -7.62 9.18 -0.13
C TYR A 80 -7.73 7.79 -0.77
N GLU A 81 -8.94 7.25 -0.89
CA GLU A 81 -9.22 5.94 -1.48
C GLU A 81 -10.25 6.06 -2.59
N SER A 82 -9.84 5.80 -3.83
CA SER A 82 -10.74 5.73 -5.00
C SER A 82 -11.11 4.31 -5.36
N SER A 83 -10.31 3.34 -4.94
CA SER A 83 -10.56 1.92 -5.13
C SER A 83 -10.10 1.07 -3.95
N ARG A 84 -10.73 -0.07 -3.73
CA ARG A 84 -10.35 -1.05 -2.71
C ARG A 84 -10.26 -2.45 -3.29
N GLY A 85 -9.26 -3.20 -2.82
CA GLY A 85 -8.91 -4.52 -3.32
C GLY A 85 -7.71 -4.45 -4.27
N CYS A 86 -7.20 -5.63 -4.65
CA CYS A 86 -6.06 -5.74 -5.57
C CYS A 86 -6.24 -6.99 -6.44
N PRO A 87 -6.04 -6.91 -7.77
CA PRO A 87 -6.17 -8.07 -8.65
C PRO A 87 -5.02 -9.06 -8.48
N PHE A 88 -3.89 -8.61 -7.94
CA PHE A 88 -2.71 -9.45 -7.72
C PHE A 88 -2.83 -10.31 -6.46
N ARG A 89 -2.00 -11.36 -6.40
CA ARG A 89 -2.03 -12.37 -5.33
C ARG A 89 -0.68 -12.53 -4.65
N CYS A 90 0.05 -11.43 -4.49
CA CYS A 90 1.37 -11.46 -3.87
C CYS A 90 1.32 -12.09 -2.47
N SER A 91 2.15 -13.12 -2.24
CA SER A 91 2.05 -13.96 -1.04
C SER A 91 2.40 -13.22 0.26
N TYR A 92 3.16 -12.15 0.19
CA TYR A 92 3.55 -11.33 1.33
C TYR A 92 2.54 -10.22 1.68
N CYS A 93 1.57 -9.93 0.77
CA CYS A 93 0.70 -8.77 0.89
C CYS A 93 -0.69 -9.15 1.42
N LEU A 94 -1.20 -8.41 2.41
CA LEU A 94 -2.57 -8.59 2.92
C LEU A 94 -3.64 -8.16 1.92
N SER A 95 -3.33 -7.26 1.00
CA SER A 95 -4.28 -6.84 -0.05
C SER A 95 -4.64 -7.97 -1.01
N SER A 96 -3.84 -9.04 -1.07
CA SER A 96 -4.15 -10.26 -1.83
C SER A 96 -5.34 -11.07 -1.28
N ILE A 97 -5.82 -10.75 -0.07
CA ILE A 97 -6.98 -11.39 0.57
C ILE A 97 -8.27 -10.86 -0.04
N ASP A 98 -8.37 -9.54 -0.25
CA ASP A 98 -9.52 -8.90 -0.91
C ASP A 98 -9.29 -8.85 -2.43
N LYS A 99 -9.75 -9.89 -3.11
CA LYS A 99 -9.50 -10.12 -4.55
C LYS A 99 -10.42 -9.33 -5.46
N LYS A 100 -11.50 -8.75 -4.93
CA LYS A 100 -12.49 -8.01 -5.71
C LYS A 100 -12.14 -6.53 -5.67
N VAL A 101 -11.61 -6.02 -6.78
CA VAL A 101 -11.45 -4.57 -6.94
C VAL A 101 -12.84 -3.94 -7.02
N ARG A 102 -13.04 -2.91 -6.21
CA ARG A 102 -14.25 -2.09 -6.16
C ARG A 102 -13.83 -0.64 -6.38
N LEU A 103 -14.46 0.02 -7.31
CA LEU A 103 -14.21 1.41 -7.64
C LEU A 103 -15.25 2.29 -6.93
N ARG A 104 -14.84 3.45 -6.49
CA ARG A 104 -15.71 4.54 -6.09
C ARG A 104 -16.26 5.19 -7.37
N ASP A 105 -17.49 5.64 -7.34
CA ASP A 105 -18.11 6.35 -8.47
C ASP A 105 -17.23 7.51 -8.93
N ILE A 106 -16.96 7.57 -10.23
CA ILE A 106 -15.98 8.51 -10.81
C ILE A 106 -16.39 9.98 -10.65
N ASP A 107 -17.69 10.28 -10.73
CA ASP A 107 -18.18 11.64 -10.54
C ASP A 107 -18.05 12.09 -9.08
N THR A 108 -18.21 11.16 -8.16
CA THR A 108 -17.95 11.37 -6.72
C THR A 108 -16.47 11.62 -6.49
N VAL A 109 -15.58 10.80 -7.07
CA VAL A 109 -14.13 10.99 -6.99
C VAL A 109 -13.72 12.36 -7.52
N LYS A 110 -14.20 12.77 -8.70
CA LYS A 110 -13.90 14.09 -9.29
C LYS A 110 -14.33 15.25 -8.37
N LYS A 111 -15.49 15.18 -7.75
CA LYS A 111 -15.95 16.19 -6.78
C LYS A 111 -15.05 16.29 -5.55
N GLU A 112 -14.62 15.15 -5.02
CA GLU A 112 -13.75 15.08 -3.85
C GLU A 112 -12.33 15.56 -4.19
N LEU A 113 -11.81 15.25 -5.38
CA LEU A 113 -10.54 15.77 -5.88
C LEU A 113 -10.60 17.29 -6.09
N GLN A 114 -11.72 17.82 -6.62
CA GLN A 114 -11.91 19.26 -6.75
C GLN A 114 -11.85 19.96 -5.40
N PHE A 115 -12.41 19.37 -4.34
CA PHE A 115 -12.30 19.91 -3.00
C PHE A 115 -10.83 20.04 -2.56
N PHE A 116 -9.99 19.04 -2.80
CA PHE A 116 -8.56 19.12 -2.45
C PHE A 116 -7.83 20.19 -3.28
N LEU A 117 -8.17 20.31 -4.56
CA LEU A 117 -7.60 21.32 -5.44
C LEU A 117 -8.01 22.74 -5.02
N ASP A 118 -9.28 22.98 -4.70
CA ASP A 118 -9.81 24.27 -4.29
C ASP A 118 -9.18 24.76 -2.97
N HIS A 119 -8.91 23.82 -2.04
CA HIS A 119 -8.28 24.09 -0.75
C HIS A 119 -6.74 24.05 -0.80
N LYS A 120 -6.15 23.84 -1.99
CA LYS A 120 -4.69 23.80 -2.19
C LYS A 120 -3.98 22.85 -1.22
N ILE A 121 -4.56 21.67 -1.00
CA ILE A 121 -3.95 20.65 -0.16
C ILE A 121 -2.58 20.30 -0.74
N ASN A 122 -1.53 20.36 0.08
CA ASN A 122 -0.16 20.16 -0.40
C ASN A 122 0.06 18.77 -0.99
N GLN A 123 -0.44 17.71 -0.33
CA GLN A 123 -0.26 16.34 -0.79
C GLN A 123 -1.45 15.46 -0.46
N VAL A 124 -1.93 14.73 -1.49
CA VAL A 124 -2.94 13.68 -1.39
C VAL A 124 -2.32 12.35 -1.79
N LYS A 125 -2.19 11.41 -0.85
CA LYS A 125 -1.70 10.06 -1.11
C LYS A 125 -2.88 9.11 -1.28
N PHE A 126 -3.00 8.53 -2.49
CA PHE A 126 -3.96 7.47 -2.75
C PHE A 126 -3.55 6.19 -2.00
N THR A 127 -4.52 5.54 -1.37
CA THR A 127 -4.32 4.27 -0.65
C THR A 127 -4.72 3.06 -1.49
N ASP A 128 -5.08 3.29 -2.72
CA ASP A 128 -5.36 2.29 -3.76
C ASP A 128 -4.13 1.40 -3.96
N ARG A 129 -4.29 0.08 -3.86
CA ARG A 129 -3.16 -0.87 -3.84
C ARG A 129 -2.51 -1.12 -5.19
N THR A 130 -3.22 -0.85 -6.25
CA THR A 130 -2.74 -0.84 -7.64
C THR A 130 -3.67 0.09 -8.39
N PHE A 131 -3.39 1.37 -8.30
CA PHE A 131 -4.28 2.42 -8.79
C PHE A 131 -4.69 2.23 -10.25
N ASN A 132 -3.74 1.84 -11.11
CA ASN A 132 -3.96 1.64 -12.54
C ASN A 132 -4.45 0.23 -12.92
N CYS A 133 -5.00 -0.55 -11.98
CA CYS A 133 -5.56 -1.85 -12.30
C CYS A 133 -6.87 -1.78 -13.12
N ASP A 134 -7.57 -0.64 -13.05
CA ASP A 134 -8.62 -0.26 -13.98
C ASP A 134 -8.15 0.95 -14.78
N HIS A 135 -7.82 0.73 -16.05
CA HIS A 135 -7.21 1.74 -16.92
C HIS A 135 -8.13 2.94 -17.18
N GLU A 136 -9.45 2.73 -17.33
CA GLU A 136 -10.37 3.82 -17.59
C GLU A 136 -10.51 4.71 -16.36
N HIS A 137 -10.66 4.12 -15.18
CA HIS A 137 -10.71 4.85 -13.92
C HIS A 137 -9.44 5.69 -13.69
N ALA A 138 -8.27 5.10 -13.91
CA ALA A 138 -6.99 5.80 -13.76
C ALA A 138 -6.85 6.96 -14.76
N LYS A 139 -7.17 6.73 -16.04
CA LYS A 139 -7.11 7.77 -17.07
C LYS A 139 -8.07 8.95 -16.80
N GLU A 140 -9.29 8.65 -16.36
CA GLU A 140 -10.28 9.66 -16.00
C GLU A 140 -9.79 10.55 -14.86
N ILE A 141 -9.16 9.95 -13.83
CA ILE A 141 -8.59 10.71 -12.71
C ILE A 141 -7.41 11.56 -13.19
N TRP A 142 -6.44 10.99 -13.89
CA TRP A 142 -5.27 11.75 -14.34
C TRP A 142 -5.62 12.87 -15.31
N ARG A 143 -6.58 12.68 -16.23
CA ARG A 143 -7.08 13.75 -17.10
C ARG A 143 -7.75 14.86 -16.29
N TYR A 144 -8.60 14.48 -15.34
CA TYR A 144 -9.27 15.45 -14.48
C TYR A 144 -8.26 16.30 -13.71
N LEU A 145 -7.23 15.68 -13.14
CA LEU A 145 -6.16 16.39 -12.42
C LEU A 145 -5.35 17.31 -13.35
N ALA A 146 -5.11 16.90 -14.60
CA ALA A 146 -4.43 17.74 -15.60
C ALA A 146 -5.25 18.98 -15.97
N GLU A 147 -6.56 18.82 -16.14
CA GLU A 147 -7.49 19.90 -16.54
C GLU A 147 -7.76 20.91 -15.43
N HIS A 148 -7.69 20.47 -14.15
CA HIS A 148 -8.05 21.29 -12.99
C HIS A 148 -6.86 21.61 -12.09
N ASP A 149 -5.62 21.40 -12.55
CA ASP A 149 -4.40 21.60 -11.77
C ASP A 149 -4.34 23.04 -11.19
N ASN A 150 -4.15 23.11 -9.87
CA ASN A 150 -4.03 24.35 -9.11
C ASN A 150 -2.59 24.87 -8.97
N GLY A 151 -1.61 24.17 -9.54
CA GLY A 151 -0.19 24.50 -9.46
C GLY A 151 0.50 24.20 -8.12
N VAL A 152 -0.22 23.62 -7.13
CA VAL A 152 0.27 23.38 -5.76
C VAL A 152 0.17 21.92 -5.38
N THR A 153 -1.02 21.34 -5.50
CA THR A 153 -1.31 19.99 -4.98
C THR A 153 -0.49 18.92 -5.70
N ASN A 154 0.06 17.99 -4.92
CA ASN A 154 0.72 16.77 -5.38
C ASN A 154 -0.18 15.56 -5.10
N PHE A 155 -0.28 14.64 -6.04
CA PHE A 155 -1.02 13.39 -5.91
C PHE A 155 -0.07 12.19 -6.04
N HIS A 156 -0.06 11.34 -5.02
CA HIS A 156 0.80 10.17 -4.96
C HIS A 156 0.00 8.90 -5.22
N PHE A 157 0.45 8.06 -6.15
CA PHE A 157 -0.20 6.82 -6.56
C PHE A 157 0.73 5.63 -6.47
N GLU A 158 0.25 4.50 -5.91
CA GLU A 158 0.90 3.19 -6.02
C GLU A 158 0.41 2.50 -7.30
N ILE A 159 1.30 2.20 -8.24
CA ILE A 159 0.97 1.63 -9.54
C ILE A 159 1.74 0.35 -9.86
N ALA A 160 1.23 -0.42 -10.82
CA ALA A 160 1.98 -1.46 -11.51
C ALA A 160 2.45 -0.91 -12.86
N ALA A 161 3.76 -0.67 -13.02
CA ALA A 161 4.29 -0.02 -14.22
C ALA A 161 4.19 -0.92 -15.46
N ASP A 162 4.29 -2.23 -15.28
CA ASP A 162 4.25 -3.22 -16.36
C ASP A 162 2.86 -3.41 -17.00
N ILE A 163 1.80 -2.86 -16.41
CA ILE A 163 0.47 -2.84 -17.04
C ILE A 163 0.14 -1.49 -17.70
N LEU A 164 0.94 -0.43 -17.50
CA LEU A 164 0.69 0.86 -18.14
C LEU A 164 0.61 0.75 -19.67
N THR A 165 -0.35 1.48 -20.21
CA THR A 165 -0.60 1.61 -21.66
C THR A 165 0.09 2.85 -22.22
N GLU A 166 0.28 2.91 -23.55
CA GLU A 166 0.84 4.09 -24.22
C GLU A 166 -0.04 5.35 -24.02
N GLU A 167 -1.36 5.16 -23.94
CA GLU A 167 -2.26 6.28 -23.69
C GLU A 167 -2.06 6.87 -22.30
N GLU A 168 -1.93 6.01 -21.27
CA GLU A 168 -1.64 6.43 -19.89
C GLU A 168 -0.28 7.13 -19.79
N LEU A 169 0.75 6.59 -20.46
CA LEU A 169 2.07 7.21 -20.52
C LEU A 169 2.03 8.60 -21.18
N ASN A 170 1.24 8.77 -22.23
CA ASN A 170 1.06 10.06 -22.89
C ASN A 170 0.33 11.07 -22.00
N ILE A 171 -0.69 10.63 -21.24
CA ILE A 171 -1.35 11.49 -20.25
C ILE A 171 -0.34 11.93 -19.19
N LEU A 172 0.39 10.98 -18.60
CA LEU A 172 1.38 11.24 -17.55
C LEU A 172 2.50 12.18 -18.04
N ALA A 173 2.98 12.02 -19.27
CA ALA A 173 4.02 12.89 -19.84
C ALA A 173 3.55 14.35 -20.04
N GLY A 174 2.24 14.58 -20.17
CA GLY A 174 1.64 15.91 -20.32
C GLY A 174 1.35 16.64 -19.01
N LEU A 175 1.56 16.01 -17.85
CA LEU A 175 1.27 16.61 -16.55
C LEU A 175 2.30 17.66 -16.15
N ARG A 176 1.87 18.63 -15.33
CA ARG A 176 2.79 19.60 -14.69
C ARG A 176 3.84 18.88 -13.83
N PRO A 177 5.11 19.33 -13.84
CA PRO A 177 6.10 18.85 -12.90
C PRO A 177 5.64 18.97 -11.44
N GLY A 178 5.68 17.85 -10.70
CA GLY A 178 5.26 17.77 -9.31
C GLY A 178 3.75 17.64 -9.06
N LEU A 179 2.92 17.53 -10.11
CA LEU A 179 1.48 17.20 -9.92
C LEU A 179 1.31 15.75 -9.48
N VAL A 180 2.10 14.84 -10.03
CA VAL A 180 2.01 13.40 -9.75
C VAL A 180 3.34 12.85 -9.25
N GLN A 181 3.25 11.93 -8.30
CA GLN A 181 4.31 11.06 -7.84
C GLN A 181 3.85 9.61 -7.98
N LEU A 182 4.72 8.74 -8.48
CA LEU A 182 4.42 7.33 -8.70
C LEU A 182 5.32 6.44 -7.85
N GLU A 183 4.71 5.57 -7.04
CA GLU A 183 5.39 4.50 -6.30
C GLU A 183 5.18 3.18 -7.04
N ILE A 184 6.29 2.52 -7.40
CA ILE A 184 6.32 1.33 -8.24
C ILE A 184 7.07 0.23 -7.50
N GLY A 185 6.34 -0.75 -7.03
CA GLY A 185 6.95 -1.91 -6.39
C GLY A 185 7.59 -2.85 -7.41
N VAL A 186 8.90 -2.86 -7.55
CA VAL A 186 9.66 -3.88 -8.31
C VAL A 186 9.82 -5.13 -7.47
N GLN A 187 10.19 -4.96 -6.22
CA GLN A 187 10.42 -5.95 -5.16
C GLN A 187 11.68 -6.77 -5.35
N THR A 188 11.90 -7.37 -6.50
CA THR A 188 13.06 -8.16 -6.93
C THR A 188 13.06 -8.32 -8.45
N VAL A 189 14.21 -8.63 -9.04
CA VAL A 189 14.30 -9.07 -10.43
C VAL A 189 14.59 -10.58 -10.54
N ASN A 190 14.66 -11.29 -9.43
CA ASN A 190 14.87 -12.73 -9.40
C ASN A 190 13.59 -13.47 -9.81
N GLU A 191 13.62 -14.13 -10.96
CA GLU A 191 12.43 -14.82 -11.51
C GLU A 191 11.90 -15.95 -10.62
N GLU A 192 12.78 -16.66 -9.89
CA GLU A 192 12.37 -17.72 -8.99
C GLU A 192 11.63 -17.13 -7.81
N THR A 193 12.14 -16.05 -7.24
CA THR A 193 11.48 -15.28 -6.19
C THR A 193 10.14 -14.72 -6.66
N LEU A 194 10.08 -14.07 -7.83
CA LEU A 194 8.83 -13.52 -8.40
C LEU A 194 7.75 -14.59 -8.54
N ARG A 195 8.12 -15.79 -9.03
CA ARG A 195 7.18 -16.92 -9.12
C ARG A 195 6.69 -17.38 -7.77
N GLU A 196 7.58 -17.54 -6.79
CA GLU A 196 7.23 -18.03 -5.45
C GLU A 196 6.35 -17.04 -4.68
N ILE A 197 6.65 -15.75 -4.78
CA ILE A 197 5.83 -14.71 -4.15
C ILE A 197 4.55 -14.40 -4.92
N ARG A 198 4.30 -15.09 -6.04
CA ARG A 198 3.12 -14.93 -6.91
C ARG A 198 2.95 -13.50 -7.42
N ARG A 199 4.05 -12.86 -7.76
CA ARG A 199 4.07 -11.53 -8.33
C ARG A 199 4.49 -11.60 -9.79
N PRO A 200 3.55 -11.67 -10.75
CA PRO A 200 3.90 -11.52 -12.16
C PRO A 200 4.49 -10.11 -12.35
N SER A 201 5.65 -10.02 -12.98
CA SER A 201 6.31 -8.75 -13.23
C SER A 201 7.17 -8.86 -14.49
N ASP A 202 7.00 -7.91 -15.41
CA ASP A 202 7.84 -7.75 -16.60
C ASP A 202 8.88 -6.64 -16.33
N ILE A 203 10.08 -7.05 -15.89
CA ILE A 203 11.15 -6.12 -15.50
C ILE A 203 11.63 -5.28 -16.68
N ASP A 204 11.67 -5.86 -17.89
CA ASP A 204 12.08 -5.12 -19.08
C ASP A 204 11.02 -4.07 -19.47
N LYS A 205 9.75 -4.37 -19.30
CA LYS A 205 8.68 -3.38 -19.49
C LYS A 205 8.75 -2.29 -18.42
N ILE A 206 8.96 -2.64 -17.15
CA ILE A 206 9.16 -1.66 -16.07
C ILE A 206 10.30 -0.72 -16.43
N ARG A 207 11.44 -1.24 -16.85
CA ARG A 207 12.60 -0.42 -17.25
C ARG A 207 12.24 0.55 -18.38
N ARG A 208 11.56 0.07 -19.44
CA ARG A 208 11.11 0.94 -20.55
C ARG A 208 10.15 2.02 -20.08
N VAL A 209 9.19 1.67 -19.23
CA VAL A 209 8.19 2.60 -18.69
C VAL A 209 8.84 3.67 -17.82
N VAL A 210 9.70 3.26 -16.88
CA VAL A 210 10.44 4.20 -16.02
C VAL A 210 11.31 5.14 -16.85
N GLY A 211 12.02 4.60 -17.86
CA GLY A 211 12.80 5.43 -18.80
C GLY A 211 11.93 6.45 -19.54
N ARG A 212 10.77 6.03 -20.04
CA ARG A 212 9.83 6.90 -20.74
C ARG A 212 9.25 8.01 -19.84
N ILE A 213 8.93 7.69 -18.58
CA ILE A 213 8.48 8.69 -17.61
C ILE A 213 9.62 9.66 -17.28
N GLY A 214 10.84 9.15 -17.10
CA GLY A 214 12.03 9.95 -16.82
C GLY A 214 12.39 10.96 -17.92
N GLU A 215 12.11 10.64 -19.19
CA GLU A 215 12.34 11.55 -20.33
C GLU A 215 11.52 12.86 -20.22
N ALA A 216 10.36 12.82 -19.61
CA ALA A 216 9.50 13.98 -19.43
C ALA A 216 9.91 14.89 -18.24
N HIS A 217 10.70 14.39 -17.30
CA HIS A 217 11.21 15.10 -16.11
C HIS A 217 10.12 15.80 -15.27
N ASN A 218 8.91 15.25 -15.25
CA ASN A 218 7.75 15.88 -14.61
C ASN A 218 7.16 15.08 -13.45
N ILE A 219 7.52 13.80 -13.32
CA ILE A 219 7.00 12.88 -12.31
C ILE A 219 8.13 12.38 -11.42
N HIS A 220 7.93 12.44 -10.11
CA HIS A 220 8.80 11.81 -9.14
C HIS A 220 8.49 10.31 -9.10
N VAL A 221 9.45 9.48 -9.52
CA VAL A 221 9.34 8.02 -9.53
C VAL A 221 10.05 7.45 -8.32
N HIS A 222 9.31 6.62 -7.57
CA HIS A 222 9.80 5.87 -6.43
C HIS A 222 9.78 4.38 -6.77
N LEU A 223 10.92 3.70 -6.69
CA LEU A 223 11.05 2.27 -6.94
C LEU A 223 11.37 1.52 -5.65
N ASP A 224 10.69 0.37 -5.43
CA ASP A 224 10.83 -0.41 -4.19
C ASP A 224 11.45 -1.78 -4.45
N LEU A 225 12.36 -2.18 -3.56
CA LEU A 225 12.87 -3.52 -3.39
C LEU A 225 12.53 -4.06 -1.99
N ILE A 226 12.37 -5.38 -1.86
CA ILE A 226 12.12 -6.03 -0.57
C ILE A 226 13.16 -7.11 -0.31
N ALA A 227 14.04 -6.88 0.65
CA ALA A 227 14.98 -7.87 1.16
C ALA A 227 14.27 -8.94 2.03
N GLY A 228 14.73 -10.19 1.97
CA GLY A 228 14.22 -11.28 2.79
C GLY A 228 13.11 -12.10 2.14
N GLN A 229 12.91 -11.95 0.84
CA GLN A 229 12.01 -12.80 0.05
C GLN A 229 12.58 -14.23 -0.08
N PRO A 230 11.72 -15.27 -0.24
CA PRO A 230 12.18 -16.63 -0.53
C PRO A 230 13.01 -16.70 -1.83
N PHE A 231 14.02 -17.58 -1.85
CA PHE A 231 14.92 -17.82 -2.97
C PHE A 231 15.81 -16.64 -3.37
N GLU A 232 15.92 -15.61 -2.53
CA GLU A 232 16.77 -14.46 -2.77
C GLU A 232 17.80 -14.26 -1.65
N GLY A 233 19.05 -14.55 -1.97
CA GLY A 233 20.20 -14.30 -1.11
C GLY A 233 20.84 -12.94 -1.37
N TYR A 234 21.90 -12.63 -0.63
CA TYR A 234 22.58 -11.33 -0.63
C TYR A 234 23.05 -10.91 -2.06
N GLU A 235 23.71 -11.82 -2.79
CA GLU A 235 24.18 -11.51 -4.16
C GLU A 235 23.03 -11.33 -5.15
N SER A 236 21.96 -12.12 -5.04
CA SER A 236 20.79 -11.99 -5.88
C SER A 236 20.08 -10.65 -5.66
N LEU A 237 19.91 -10.25 -4.40
CA LEU A 237 19.36 -8.96 -4.05
C LEU A 237 20.27 -7.81 -4.54
N GLY A 238 21.59 -7.98 -4.47
CA GLY A 238 22.56 -7.04 -5.06
C GLY A 238 22.30 -6.81 -6.55
N LYS A 239 22.08 -7.89 -7.31
CA LYS A 239 21.71 -7.77 -8.74
C LYS A 239 20.37 -7.05 -8.93
N SER A 240 19.38 -7.34 -8.08
CA SER A 240 18.09 -6.62 -8.10
C SER A 240 18.28 -5.14 -7.83
N PHE A 241 19.14 -4.80 -6.87
CA PHE A 241 19.50 -3.42 -6.55
C PHE A 241 20.18 -2.72 -7.73
N ASP A 242 21.20 -3.33 -8.35
CA ASP A 242 21.92 -2.75 -9.47
C ASP A 242 20.99 -2.48 -10.67
N VAL A 243 20.08 -3.40 -10.96
CA VAL A 243 19.09 -3.23 -12.03
C VAL A 243 18.18 -2.04 -11.73
N VAL A 244 17.60 -1.95 -10.52
CA VAL A 244 16.70 -0.86 -10.14
C VAL A 244 17.44 0.47 -10.05
N TYR A 245 18.65 0.48 -9.48
CA TYR A 245 19.51 1.65 -9.42
C TYR A 245 19.87 2.20 -10.82
N SER A 246 20.09 1.29 -11.80
CA SER A 246 20.36 1.68 -13.19
C SER A 246 19.19 2.40 -13.88
N MET A 247 17.96 2.24 -13.38
CA MET A 247 16.78 2.96 -13.88
C MET A 247 16.74 4.42 -13.41
N LYS A 248 17.62 4.82 -12.46
CA LYS A 248 17.78 6.19 -11.92
C LYS A 248 16.45 6.80 -11.45
N PRO A 249 15.69 6.12 -10.57
CA PRO A 249 14.50 6.73 -9.97
C PRO A 249 14.89 7.93 -9.11
N GLU A 250 13.96 8.85 -8.86
CA GLU A 250 14.17 9.95 -7.90
C GLU A 250 14.27 9.45 -6.47
N GLN A 251 13.64 8.30 -6.16
CA GLN A 251 13.75 7.63 -4.86
C GLN A 251 13.83 6.12 -5.05
N LEU A 252 14.78 5.47 -4.37
CA LEU A 252 14.93 4.03 -4.31
C LEU A 252 14.76 3.57 -2.87
N GLN A 253 13.75 2.74 -2.60
CA GLN A 253 13.51 2.17 -1.28
C GLN A 253 14.01 0.74 -1.22
N LEU A 254 14.92 0.46 -0.28
CA LEU A 254 15.28 -0.90 0.10
C LEU A 254 14.51 -1.29 1.36
N GLY A 255 13.34 -1.89 1.18
CA GLY A 255 12.52 -2.38 2.28
C GLY A 255 12.91 -3.78 2.76
N PHE A 256 12.32 -4.19 3.88
CA PHE A 256 12.50 -5.53 4.47
C PHE A 256 11.17 -6.24 4.61
N LEU A 257 11.15 -7.53 4.30
CA LEU A 257 9.93 -8.35 4.36
C LEU A 257 9.28 -8.25 5.74
N LYS A 258 8.01 -7.91 5.74
CA LYS A 258 7.14 -7.94 6.92
C LYS A 258 6.24 -9.17 6.83
N VAL A 259 6.39 -10.09 7.78
CA VAL A 259 5.65 -11.36 7.79
C VAL A 259 4.30 -11.15 8.45
N LEU A 260 3.37 -10.61 7.68
CA LEU A 260 2.07 -10.17 8.17
C LEU A 260 1.14 -11.36 8.44
N LYS A 261 0.57 -11.44 9.64
CA LYS A 261 -0.39 -12.47 10.04
C LYS A 261 -1.59 -12.48 9.09
N GLY A 262 -1.97 -13.68 8.62
CA GLY A 262 -3.04 -13.87 7.63
C GLY A 262 -2.58 -13.84 6.18
N SER A 263 -1.31 -13.50 5.89
CA SER A 263 -0.74 -13.63 4.56
C SER A 263 -0.29 -15.07 4.27
N PRO A 264 -0.28 -15.52 3.00
CA PRO A 264 0.31 -16.81 2.62
C PRO A 264 1.80 -16.92 2.99
N MET A 265 2.54 -15.81 3.03
CA MET A 265 3.92 -15.75 3.48
C MET A 265 4.05 -16.14 4.96
N HIS A 266 3.15 -15.68 5.81
CA HIS A 266 3.12 -16.04 7.22
C HIS A 266 2.90 -17.56 7.42
N GLU A 267 1.97 -18.14 6.64
CA GLU A 267 1.67 -19.57 6.72
C GLU A 267 2.87 -20.44 6.31
N ARG A 268 3.70 -19.96 5.36
CA ARG A 268 4.85 -20.67 4.81
C ARG A 268 6.20 -20.28 5.45
N ALA A 269 6.22 -19.33 6.36
CA ALA A 269 7.43 -18.74 6.92
C ALA A 269 8.38 -19.81 7.48
N GLN A 270 7.86 -20.82 8.17
CA GLN A 270 8.67 -21.92 8.72
C GLN A 270 9.35 -22.73 7.61
N GLY A 271 8.64 -23.03 6.50
CA GLY A 271 9.18 -23.78 5.37
C GLY A 271 10.31 -23.04 4.63
N TYR A 272 10.30 -21.70 4.67
CA TYR A 272 11.37 -20.84 4.12
C TYR A 272 12.48 -20.53 5.13
N GLY A 273 12.44 -21.11 6.34
CA GLY A 273 13.38 -20.77 7.40
C GLY A 273 13.31 -19.31 7.85
N ILE A 274 12.21 -18.61 7.57
CA ILE A 274 12.05 -17.21 7.92
C ILE A 274 11.86 -17.08 9.43
N LYS A 275 12.77 -16.32 10.07
CA LYS A 275 12.60 -15.81 11.42
C LYS A 275 12.32 -14.31 11.34
N TYR A 276 11.42 -13.84 12.17
CA TYR A 276 10.96 -12.44 12.15
C TYR A 276 10.58 -11.99 13.56
N THR A 277 10.44 -10.69 13.76
CA THR A 277 10.04 -10.11 15.05
C THR A 277 8.60 -10.53 15.39
N SER A 278 8.37 -10.96 16.65
CA SER A 278 7.03 -11.37 17.11
C SER A 278 6.05 -10.21 17.32
N ARG A 279 6.57 -8.98 17.31
CA ARG A 279 5.82 -7.72 17.46
C ARG A 279 5.85 -6.92 16.16
N PRO A 280 4.87 -6.05 15.91
CA PRO A 280 4.93 -5.14 14.78
C PRO A 280 6.28 -4.40 14.70
N PRO A 281 6.84 -4.26 13.53
CA PRO A 281 6.27 -4.50 12.20
C PRO A 281 6.41 -5.94 11.65
N TYR A 282 6.75 -6.94 12.47
CA TYR A 282 6.93 -8.35 12.06
C TYR A 282 8.04 -8.53 11.02
N GLU A 283 9.07 -7.73 11.13
CA GLU A 283 10.16 -7.65 10.17
C GLU A 283 11.04 -8.89 10.21
N VAL A 284 11.50 -9.32 9.03
CA VAL A 284 12.42 -10.45 8.85
C VAL A 284 13.75 -10.24 9.58
N LEU A 285 14.24 -11.29 10.20
CA LEU A 285 15.56 -11.33 10.85
C LEU A 285 16.55 -12.21 10.09
N CYS A 286 16.09 -13.30 9.51
CA CYS A 286 16.84 -14.17 8.61
C CYS A 286 15.89 -15.09 7.83
N THR A 287 16.42 -15.71 6.77
CA THR A 287 15.73 -16.72 5.96
C THR A 287 16.68 -17.88 5.67
N SER A 288 16.26 -18.90 4.93
CA SER A 288 17.17 -19.93 4.42
C SER A 288 18.24 -19.40 3.45
N TRP A 289 18.06 -18.20 2.88
CA TRP A 289 18.92 -17.59 1.86
C TRP A 289 19.67 -16.34 2.34
N LEU A 290 19.23 -15.72 3.44
CA LEU A 290 19.85 -14.55 4.06
C LEU A 290 20.06 -14.79 5.54
N SER A 291 21.31 -14.72 5.99
CA SER A 291 21.66 -14.75 7.41
C SER A 291 21.25 -13.45 8.13
N PHE A 292 21.23 -13.47 9.45
CA PHE A 292 20.98 -12.27 10.26
C PHE A 292 22.05 -11.20 10.04
N GLU A 293 23.31 -11.61 9.90
CA GLU A 293 24.42 -10.68 9.62
C GLU A 293 24.26 -9.97 8.28
N GLU A 294 23.82 -10.69 7.25
CA GLU A 294 23.53 -10.10 5.93
C GLU A 294 22.34 -9.14 5.99
N ILE A 295 21.27 -9.47 6.73
CA ILE A 295 20.15 -8.53 6.97
C ILE A 295 20.66 -7.26 7.65
N CYS A 296 21.51 -7.38 8.69
CA CYS A 296 22.10 -6.20 9.35
C CYS A 296 23.00 -5.39 8.40
N ARG A 297 23.69 -6.05 7.46
CA ARG A 297 24.48 -5.38 6.43
C ARG A 297 23.60 -4.64 5.44
N LEU A 298 22.50 -5.25 5.01
CA LEU A 298 21.53 -4.62 4.10
C LEU A 298 20.86 -3.40 4.75
N LYS A 299 20.57 -3.42 6.05
CA LYS A 299 20.05 -2.25 6.78
C LYS A 299 21.03 -1.07 6.77
N ARG A 300 22.32 -1.33 6.88
CA ARG A 300 23.33 -0.26 6.74
C ARG A 300 23.41 0.27 5.31
N ILE A 301 23.21 -0.60 4.32
CA ILE A 301 23.13 -0.17 2.91
C ILE A 301 21.88 0.71 2.69
N GLU A 302 20.76 0.31 3.25
CA GLU A 302 19.52 1.12 3.19
C GLU A 302 19.73 2.52 3.80
N GLU A 303 20.37 2.64 4.96
CA GLU A 303 20.73 3.94 5.56
C GLU A 303 21.63 4.77 4.63
N VAL A 304 22.58 4.13 3.93
CA VAL A 304 23.45 4.81 2.95
C VAL A 304 22.65 5.30 1.74
N VAL A 305 21.71 4.48 1.24
CA VAL A 305 20.82 4.86 0.13
C VAL A 305 19.97 6.07 0.52
N GLU A 306 19.37 6.05 1.70
CA GLU A 306 18.56 7.17 2.21
C GLU A 306 19.41 8.46 2.35
N LEU A 307 20.62 8.34 2.93
CA LEU A 307 21.45 9.49 3.18
C LEU A 307 22.08 10.10 1.92
N TYR A 308 22.58 9.26 1.01
CA TYR A 308 23.38 9.73 -0.12
C TYR A 308 22.58 9.80 -1.42
N TYR A 309 21.66 8.87 -1.69
CA TYR A 309 20.87 8.84 -2.91
C TYR A 309 19.56 9.61 -2.75
N ASN A 310 18.69 9.17 -1.86
CA ASN A 310 17.33 9.72 -1.71
C ASN A 310 17.30 11.18 -1.19
N SER A 311 18.32 11.60 -0.44
CA SER A 311 18.40 12.97 0.05
C SER A 311 18.63 14.02 -1.05
N ASN A 312 19.10 13.61 -2.23
CA ASN A 312 19.49 14.47 -3.34
C ASN A 312 20.58 15.52 -2.98
N GLN A 313 21.28 15.36 -1.83
CA GLN A 313 22.34 16.27 -1.41
C GLN A 313 23.69 15.99 -2.06
N PHE A 314 23.87 14.81 -2.65
CA PHE A 314 25.14 14.31 -3.18
C PHE A 314 25.14 14.09 -4.69
N THR A 315 24.27 14.79 -5.42
CA THR A 315 24.07 14.62 -6.87
C THR A 315 25.32 14.81 -7.71
N HIS A 316 26.30 15.61 -7.24
CA HIS A 316 27.59 15.78 -7.91
C HIS A 316 28.65 14.78 -7.44
N THR A 317 28.55 14.24 -6.23
CA THR A 317 29.53 13.34 -5.63
C THR A 317 29.28 11.89 -6.09
N LEU A 318 28.02 11.45 -6.12
CA LEU A 318 27.66 10.08 -6.50
C LEU A 318 28.22 9.67 -7.86
N PRO A 319 28.09 10.47 -8.96
CA PRO A 319 28.64 10.10 -10.24
C PRO A 319 30.18 9.94 -10.29
N VAL A 320 30.89 10.55 -9.34
CA VAL A 320 32.34 10.38 -9.20
C VAL A 320 32.65 9.05 -8.51
N LEU A 321 31.92 8.74 -7.43
CA LEU A 321 32.06 7.48 -6.70
C LEU A 321 31.68 6.25 -7.55
N GLU A 322 30.66 6.38 -8.41
CA GLU A 322 30.23 5.31 -9.32
C GLU A 322 31.31 4.93 -10.38
N LYS A 323 32.28 5.81 -10.61
CA LYS A 323 33.38 5.61 -11.59
C LYS A 323 34.66 5.07 -10.96
N SER A 324 34.76 5.05 -9.64
CA SER A 324 35.92 4.62 -8.87
C SER A 324 35.84 3.14 -8.50
#